data_5936e5a09790f3e258ed99d16ea92599
#
_entry.id   5936e5a09790f3e258ed99d16ea92599
#
_cell.length_a   1.000
_cell.length_b   1.000
_cell.length_c   1.000
_cell.angle_alpha   90.00
_cell.angle_beta   90.00
_cell.angle_gamma   90.00
#
_symmetry.space_group_name_H-M   'P 1'
#
loop_
_entity.id
_entity.type
_entity.pdbx_description
1 polymer ?
#
loop_
_entity_poly.entity_id
_entity_poly.type
_entity_poly.pdbx_seq_one_letter_code
_entity_poly.pdbx_strand_id
1 'polypeptide(L)'
;MSDSLDLPALIAALRRRGGDSTTIEVKSAREGCPSLGPTLCAFGNMPEGGLIILGLDEHNDFIPVGLSDVATLEQGVAGQAREAVTPPVACAFSTHSVDGADVLVVEVEGLPLMSRPARYRGYAYLRQSDGDYRMSDLEVAQIDARKAHRLHDIPRPDAEPVVGTKTDDLDTDLVAVYTDASRSASRRLASRTSEEILRMTGVVTSLGELSLAGLYALGAFPQGFRPALGVTAAVRAPSRGMRTRDLVHFTGPVSDLLEDAMQWIRRNLPTG
;
A
#
# COMPACT_ATOMS: atom_id res chain seq x y z
N MET A 1 -17.24 9.91 -3.06
CA MET A 1 -18.64 10.15 -3.47
C MET A 1 -18.98 8.98 -4.37
N SER A 2 -19.69 7.99 -3.86
CA SER A 2 -20.15 6.83 -4.64
C SER A 2 -21.31 7.31 -5.51
N ASP A 3 -21.06 7.50 -6.81
CA ASP A 3 -22.17 7.50 -7.77
C ASP A 3 -22.87 6.16 -7.60
N SER A 4 -24.15 6.18 -7.25
CA SER A 4 -24.93 4.95 -7.07
C SER A 4 -24.94 4.21 -8.42
N LEU A 5 -24.42 2.98 -8.44
CA LEU A 5 -24.41 2.11 -9.61
C LEU A 5 -25.84 1.99 -10.15
N ASP A 6 -26.07 2.48 -11.37
CA ASP A 6 -27.34 2.29 -12.07
C ASP A 6 -27.39 0.86 -12.67
N LEU A 7 -27.72 -0.11 -11.82
CA LEU A 7 -27.74 -1.51 -12.20
C LEU A 7 -28.74 -1.81 -13.33
N PRO A 8 -29.96 -1.24 -13.39
CA PRO A 8 -30.86 -1.38 -14.54
C PRO A 8 -30.25 -0.91 -15.86
N ALA A 9 -29.60 0.25 -15.88
CA ALA A 9 -28.92 0.75 -17.08
C ALA A 9 -27.77 -0.16 -17.50
N LEU A 10 -27.02 -0.71 -16.53
CA LEU A 10 -25.94 -1.65 -16.77
C LEU A 10 -26.45 -2.97 -17.37
N ILE A 11 -27.51 -3.56 -16.84
CA ILE A 11 -28.14 -4.77 -17.38
C ILE A 11 -28.63 -4.52 -18.81
N ALA A 12 -29.26 -3.36 -19.07
CA ALA A 12 -29.68 -3.00 -20.41
C ALA A 12 -28.49 -2.87 -21.39
N ALA A 13 -27.33 -2.43 -20.91
CA ALA A 13 -26.11 -2.37 -21.72
C ALA A 13 -25.56 -3.77 -22.01
N LEU A 14 -25.54 -4.67 -21.03
CA LEU A 14 -25.14 -6.08 -21.21
C LEU A 14 -26.04 -6.81 -22.22
N ARG A 15 -27.36 -6.63 -22.12
CA ARG A 15 -28.33 -7.15 -23.10
C ARG A 15 -28.05 -6.67 -24.52
N ARG A 16 -27.84 -5.36 -24.69
CA ARG A 16 -27.50 -4.79 -26.02
C ARG A 16 -26.17 -5.32 -26.57
N ARG A 17 -25.21 -5.59 -25.71
CA ARG A 17 -23.90 -6.14 -26.07
C ARG A 17 -23.98 -7.65 -26.37
N GLY A 18 -24.88 -8.36 -25.72
CA GLY A 18 -25.04 -9.81 -25.84
C GLY A 18 -23.96 -10.62 -25.12
N GLY A 19 -23.34 -10.07 -24.07
CA GLY A 19 -22.30 -10.75 -23.30
C GLY A 19 -21.62 -9.84 -22.27
N ASP A 20 -20.73 -10.43 -21.48
CA ASP A 20 -19.86 -9.79 -20.52
C ASP A 20 -18.94 -8.75 -21.17
N SER A 21 -18.21 -8.00 -20.37
CA SER A 21 -17.24 -7.02 -20.85
C SER A 21 -15.88 -7.21 -20.16
N THR A 22 -14.90 -6.44 -20.63
CA THR A 22 -13.57 -6.43 -20.02
C THR A 22 -13.60 -6.04 -18.53
N THR A 23 -14.62 -5.28 -18.10
CA THR A 23 -14.75 -4.78 -16.72
C THR A 23 -15.89 -5.39 -15.95
N ILE A 24 -16.68 -6.29 -16.57
CA ILE A 24 -17.87 -6.89 -15.94
C ILE A 24 -17.87 -8.38 -16.20
N GLU A 25 -18.08 -9.15 -15.16
CA GLU A 25 -18.34 -10.60 -15.17
C GLU A 25 -19.74 -10.85 -14.63
N VAL A 26 -20.52 -11.71 -15.28
CA VAL A 26 -21.85 -12.09 -14.84
C VAL A 26 -21.92 -13.60 -14.59
N LYS A 27 -22.52 -14.01 -13.48
CA LYS A 27 -22.77 -15.42 -13.17
C LYS A 27 -24.14 -15.60 -12.53
N SER A 28 -24.82 -16.67 -12.90
CA SER A 28 -26.13 -16.98 -12.34
C SER A 28 -26.08 -17.35 -10.84
N ALA A 29 -24.98 -17.97 -10.41
CA ALA A 29 -24.76 -18.42 -9.02
C ALA A 29 -25.91 -19.28 -8.43
N ARG A 30 -26.70 -19.96 -9.30
CA ARG A 30 -27.81 -20.83 -8.89
C ARG A 30 -27.38 -22.03 -8.06
N GLU A 31 -26.20 -22.54 -8.33
CA GLU A 31 -25.63 -23.73 -7.67
C GLU A 31 -24.68 -23.38 -6.50
N GLY A 32 -24.72 -22.13 -6.03
CA GLY A 32 -23.84 -21.61 -5.00
C GLY A 32 -22.72 -20.73 -5.55
N CYS A 33 -21.68 -20.50 -4.74
CA CYS A 33 -20.59 -19.59 -5.10
C CYS A 33 -19.76 -20.16 -6.26
N PRO A 34 -19.70 -19.46 -7.41
CA PRO A 34 -18.92 -19.91 -8.54
C PRO A 34 -17.41 -19.81 -8.27
N SER A 35 -16.60 -20.52 -9.07
CA SER A 35 -15.14 -20.35 -9.05
C SER A 35 -14.76 -19.05 -9.77
N LEU A 36 -14.28 -18.06 -9.02
CA LEU A 36 -13.95 -16.73 -9.50
C LEU A 36 -12.46 -16.40 -9.43
N GLY A 37 -11.62 -17.37 -9.05
CA GLY A 37 -10.18 -17.12 -8.85
C GLY A 37 -9.46 -16.46 -10.04
N PRO A 38 -9.61 -16.93 -11.29
CA PRO A 38 -9.05 -16.26 -12.47
C PRO A 38 -9.59 -14.82 -12.63
N THR A 39 -10.91 -14.61 -12.50
CA THR A 39 -11.56 -13.32 -12.65
C THR A 39 -11.11 -12.32 -11.59
N LEU A 40 -11.10 -12.73 -10.32
CA LEU A 40 -10.60 -11.91 -9.20
C LEU A 40 -9.14 -11.53 -9.42
N CYS A 41 -8.31 -12.46 -9.88
CA CYS A 41 -6.92 -12.22 -10.22
C CYS A 41 -6.79 -11.23 -11.40
N ALA A 42 -7.58 -11.39 -12.45
CA ALA A 42 -7.56 -10.54 -13.63
C ALA A 42 -7.98 -9.10 -13.27
N PHE A 43 -9.10 -8.92 -12.54
CA PHE A 43 -9.53 -7.60 -12.09
C PHE A 43 -8.54 -6.95 -11.14
N GLY A 44 -7.93 -7.70 -10.21
CA GLY A 44 -6.84 -7.19 -9.37
C GLY A 44 -5.64 -6.68 -10.17
N ASN A 45 -5.39 -7.22 -11.35
CA ASN A 45 -4.32 -6.78 -12.24
C ASN A 45 -4.69 -5.58 -13.13
N MET A 46 -5.98 -5.24 -13.21
CA MET A 46 -6.44 -4.06 -13.96
C MET A 46 -6.40 -2.82 -13.07
N PRO A 47 -5.99 -1.65 -13.61
CA PRO A 47 -5.95 -0.41 -12.82
C PRO A 47 -7.29 -0.01 -12.21
N GLU A 48 -8.35 -0.17 -12.98
CA GLU A 48 -9.72 0.20 -12.63
C GLU A 48 -10.46 -0.90 -11.87
N GLY A 49 -9.86 -2.11 -11.73
CA GLY A 49 -10.56 -3.25 -11.18
C GLY A 49 -11.66 -3.80 -12.07
N GLY A 50 -12.76 -4.24 -11.46
CA GLY A 50 -13.93 -4.72 -12.22
C GLY A 50 -15.12 -5.04 -11.33
N LEU A 51 -16.24 -5.36 -11.98
CA LEU A 51 -17.50 -5.74 -11.34
C LEU A 51 -17.81 -7.21 -11.61
N ILE A 52 -18.22 -7.92 -10.56
CA ILE A 52 -18.80 -9.27 -10.68
C ILE A 52 -20.26 -9.17 -10.26
N ILE A 53 -21.17 -9.63 -11.11
CA ILE A 53 -22.62 -9.61 -10.83
C ILE A 53 -23.10 -11.06 -10.71
N LEU A 54 -23.59 -11.42 -9.53
CA LEU A 54 -24.14 -12.72 -9.25
C LEU A 54 -25.66 -12.66 -9.16
N GLY A 55 -26.35 -13.61 -9.77
CA GLY A 55 -27.81 -13.67 -9.77
C GLY A 55 -28.47 -13.28 -11.10
N LEU A 56 -27.67 -13.12 -12.17
CA LEU A 56 -28.17 -12.91 -13.53
C LEU A 56 -27.76 -14.09 -14.42
N ASP A 57 -28.65 -14.51 -15.32
CA ASP A 57 -28.40 -15.59 -16.28
C ASP A 57 -27.88 -15.03 -17.61
N GLU A 58 -26.57 -15.09 -17.82
CA GLU A 58 -25.89 -14.57 -19.03
C GLU A 58 -26.35 -15.29 -20.32
N HIS A 59 -26.78 -16.55 -20.20
CA HIS A 59 -27.23 -17.34 -21.35
C HIS A 59 -28.68 -17.11 -21.70
N ASN A 60 -29.43 -16.39 -20.84
CA ASN A 60 -30.82 -16.10 -21.02
C ASN A 60 -31.10 -14.60 -20.81
N ASP A 61 -30.51 -13.79 -21.68
CA ASP A 61 -30.70 -12.32 -21.74
C ASP A 61 -30.54 -11.60 -20.39
N PHE A 62 -29.63 -12.07 -19.56
CA PHE A 62 -29.35 -11.49 -18.23
C PHE A 62 -30.60 -11.34 -17.34
N ILE A 63 -31.54 -12.29 -17.43
CA ILE A 63 -32.70 -12.29 -16.54
C ILE A 63 -32.25 -12.58 -15.10
N PRO A 64 -32.85 -11.89 -14.10
CA PRO A 64 -32.59 -12.20 -12.72
C PRO A 64 -33.09 -13.61 -12.36
N VAL A 65 -32.24 -14.36 -11.66
CA VAL A 65 -32.57 -15.74 -11.25
C VAL A 65 -32.82 -15.87 -9.76
N GLY A 66 -32.54 -14.78 -9.01
CA GLY A 66 -32.65 -14.76 -7.55
C GLY A 66 -31.51 -15.55 -6.87
N LEU A 67 -31.10 -15.06 -5.71
CA LEU A 67 -30.08 -15.69 -4.88
C LEU A 67 -30.73 -16.23 -3.62
N SER A 68 -30.46 -17.49 -3.28
CA SER A 68 -31.09 -18.15 -2.08
C SER A 68 -30.38 -17.77 -0.78
N ASP A 69 -29.07 -17.46 -0.83
CA ASP A 69 -28.26 -17.14 0.35
C ASP A 69 -27.12 -16.18 -0.05
N VAL A 70 -27.42 -14.89 0.00
CA VAL A 70 -26.45 -13.82 -0.33
C VAL A 70 -25.26 -13.83 0.62
N ALA A 71 -25.48 -14.07 1.92
CA ALA A 71 -24.41 -14.04 2.92
C ALA A 71 -23.37 -15.14 2.66
N THR A 72 -23.79 -16.34 2.32
CA THR A 72 -22.89 -17.44 1.95
C THR A 72 -22.14 -17.13 0.65
N LEU A 73 -22.76 -16.47 -0.32
CA LEU A 73 -22.10 -16.05 -1.55
C LEU A 73 -21.02 -14.98 -1.28
N GLU A 74 -21.35 -13.97 -0.47
CA GLU A 74 -20.37 -12.94 -0.06
C GLU A 74 -19.16 -13.58 0.63
N GLN A 75 -19.38 -14.47 1.59
CA GLN A 75 -18.30 -15.19 2.27
C GLN A 75 -17.46 -16.03 1.31
N GLY A 76 -18.11 -16.72 0.37
CA GLY A 76 -17.44 -17.54 -0.63
C GLY A 76 -16.56 -16.71 -1.56
N VAL A 77 -17.04 -15.56 -2.04
CA VAL A 77 -16.24 -14.65 -2.88
C VAL A 77 -15.12 -14.02 -2.08
N ALA A 78 -15.40 -13.52 -0.87
CA ALA A 78 -14.39 -12.94 0.01
C ALA A 78 -13.26 -13.94 0.35
N GLY A 79 -13.61 -15.19 0.62
CA GLY A 79 -12.65 -16.29 0.83
C GLY A 79 -11.75 -16.49 -0.39
N GLN A 80 -12.32 -16.57 -1.59
CA GLN A 80 -11.54 -16.71 -2.81
C GLN A 80 -10.62 -15.50 -3.05
N ALA A 81 -11.10 -14.28 -2.83
CA ALA A 81 -10.33 -13.05 -3.02
C ALA A 81 -9.13 -12.97 -2.06
N ARG A 82 -9.28 -13.46 -0.84
CA ARG A 82 -8.25 -13.37 0.22
C ARG A 82 -7.29 -14.54 0.23
N GLU A 83 -7.75 -15.75 -0.09
CA GLU A 83 -6.98 -16.98 0.12
C GLU A 83 -6.46 -17.58 -1.20
N ALA A 84 -7.20 -17.41 -2.30
CA ALA A 84 -6.84 -18.02 -3.57
C ALA A 84 -6.02 -17.09 -4.48
N VAL A 85 -6.06 -15.77 -4.27
CA VAL A 85 -5.31 -14.77 -5.05
C VAL A 85 -4.19 -14.18 -4.19
N THR A 86 -3.00 -14.06 -4.77
CA THR A 86 -1.81 -13.52 -4.08
C THR A 86 -1.15 -12.42 -4.93
N PRO A 87 -0.96 -11.19 -4.43
CA PRO A 87 -1.53 -10.70 -3.16
C PRO A 87 -3.06 -10.66 -3.18
N PRO A 88 -3.73 -10.67 -2.00
CA PRO A 88 -5.19 -10.62 -1.91
C PRO A 88 -5.76 -9.37 -2.57
N VAL A 89 -6.94 -9.49 -3.15
CA VAL A 89 -7.68 -8.36 -3.72
C VAL A 89 -8.80 -7.92 -2.79
N ALA A 90 -9.07 -6.61 -2.75
CA ALA A 90 -10.18 -6.06 -1.98
C ALA A 90 -11.47 -6.16 -2.78
N CYS A 91 -12.56 -6.50 -2.09
CA CYS A 91 -13.90 -6.56 -2.65
C CYS A 91 -14.88 -5.78 -1.79
N ALA A 92 -15.72 -4.96 -2.42
CA ALA A 92 -16.90 -4.36 -1.80
C ALA A 92 -18.15 -5.06 -2.33
N PHE A 93 -19.14 -5.25 -1.45
CA PHE A 93 -20.35 -6.01 -1.74
C PHE A 93 -21.57 -5.12 -1.60
N SER A 94 -22.52 -5.25 -2.52
CA SER A 94 -23.83 -4.60 -2.43
C SER A 94 -24.93 -5.49 -3.02
N THR A 95 -26.05 -5.59 -2.31
CA THR A 95 -27.20 -6.36 -2.78
C THR A 95 -28.25 -5.41 -3.35
N HIS A 96 -28.78 -5.77 -4.51
CA HIS A 96 -29.80 -5.00 -5.22
C HIS A 96 -30.97 -5.89 -5.58
N SER A 97 -32.18 -5.34 -5.61
CA SER A 97 -33.37 -6.05 -6.12
C SER A 97 -33.63 -5.66 -7.56
N VAL A 98 -33.68 -6.64 -8.45
CA VAL A 98 -33.97 -6.47 -9.88
C VAL A 98 -35.13 -7.38 -10.24
N ASP A 99 -36.24 -6.80 -10.70
CA ASP A 99 -37.47 -7.53 -11.04
C ASP A 99 -37.96 -8.45 -9.89
N GLY A 100 -37.76 -8.03 -8.64
CA GLY A 100 -38.17 -8.78 -7.43
C GLY A 100 -37.22 -9.91 -7.04
N ALA A 101 -36.08 -10.06 -7.69
CA ALA A 101 -35.05 -11.04 -7.38
C ALA A 101 -33.79 -10.34 -6.85
N ASP A 102 -33.11 -10.94 -5.86
CA ASP A 102 -31.87 -10.41 -5.31
C ASP A 102 -30.69 -10.70 -6.26
N VAL A 103 -29.86 -9.67 -6.47
CA VAL A 103 -28.65 -9.68 -7.26
C VAL A 103 -27.51 -9.12 -6.41
N LEU A 104 -26.39 -9.84 -6.31
CA LEU A 104 -25.22 -9.42 -5.57
C LEU A 104 -24.21 -8.80 -6.55
N VAL A 105 -23.81 -7.58 -6.29
CA VAL A 105 -22.73 -6.88 -7.00
C VAL A 105 -21.49 -6.90 -6.14
N VAL A 106 -20.38 -7.34 -6.73
CA VAL A 106 -19.05 -7.37 -6.11
C VAL A 106 -18.16 -6.43 -6.89
N GLU A 107 -17.74 -5.35 -6.28
CA GLU A 107 -16.76 -4.43 -6.81
C GLU A 107 -15.37 -4.90 -6.40
N VAL A 108 -14.53 -5.26 -7.37
CA VAL A 108 -13.16 -5.73 -7.15
C VAL A 108 -12.20 -4.57 -7.41
N GLU A 109 -11.44 -4.17 -6.39
CA GLU A 109 -10.47 -3.10 -6.54
C GLU A 109 -9.21 -3.57 -7.29
N GLY A 110 -8.74 -2.74 -8.22
CA GLY A 110 -7.45 -2.95 -8.88
C GLY A 110 -6.30 -2.73 -7.90
N LEU A 111 -5.37 -3.68 -7.84
CA LEU A 111 -4.19 -3.54 -6.98
C LEU A 111 -3.34 -2.34 -7.40
N PRO A 112 -2.64 -1.68 -6.46
CA PRO A 112 -1.60 -0.72 -6.78
C PRO A 112 -0.53 -1.34 -7.67
N LEU A 113 0.07 -0.58 -8.57
CA LEU A 113 1.08 -1.08 -9.52
C LEU A 113 2.19 -1.88 -8.83
N MET A 114 2.66 -1.43 -7.67
CA MET A 114 3.74 -2.08 -6.92
C MET A 114 3.37 -3.47 -6.39
N SER A 115 2.08 -3.75 -6.22
CA SER A 115 1.55 -5.04 -5.77
C SER A 115 1.18 -5.99 -6.92
N ARG A 116 1.20 -5.51 -8.18
CA ARG A 116 0.94 -6.34 -9.36
C ARG A 116 2.18 -7.12 -9.77
N PRO A 117 2.06 -8.24 -10.51
CA PRO A 117 0.81 -8.88 -10.83
C PRO A 117 0.30 -9.75 -9.67
N ALA A 118 -1.02 -9.72 -9.44
CA ALA A 118 -1.69 -10.76 -8.68
C ALA A 118 -1.59 -12.10 -9.40
N ARG A 119 -1.61 -13.19 -8.62
CA ARG A 119 -1.54 -14.57 -9.15
C ARG A 119 -2.62 -15.43 -8.52
N TYR A 120 -3.23 -16.27 -9.35
CA TYR A 120 -4.10 -17.36 -8.93
C TYR A 120 -3.44 -18.68 -9.33
N ARG A 121 -3.24 -19.57 -8.37
CA ARG A 121 -2.53 -20.86 -8.58
C ARG A 121 -1.17 -20.70 -9.29
N GLY A 122 -0.43 -19.64 -8.95
CA GLY A 122 0.90 -19.33 -9.51
C GLY A 122 0.90 -18.57 -10.83
N TYR A 123 -0.23 -18.41 -11.51
CA TYR A 123 -0.35 -17.71 -12.79
C TYR A 123 -1.00 -16.34 -12.63
N ALA A 124 -0.44 -15.34 -13.31
CA ALA A 124 -1.08 -14.04 -13.45
C ALA A 124 -2.14 -14.08 -14.55
N TYR A 125 -3.25 -13.40 -14.35
CA TYR A 125 -4.35 -13.31 -15.32
C TYR A 125 -4.64 -11.86 -15.64
N LEU A 126 -5.07 -11.62 -16.87
CA LEU A 126 -5.69 -10.37 -17.30
C LEU A 126 -6.98 -10.69 -18.04
N ARG A 127 -7.88 -9.69 -18.08
CA ARG A 127 -9.14 -9.85 -18.80
C ARG A 127 -9.06 -9.18 -20.17
N GLN A 128 -9.46 -9.92 -21.20
CA GLN A 128 -9.62 -9.41 -22.56
C GLN A 128 -10.99 -9.82 -23.08
N SER A 129 -11.75 -8.83 -23.54
CA SER A 129 -13.15 -9.04 -23.95
C SER A 129 -13.98 -9.59 -22.78
N ASP A 130 -14.40 -10.83 -22.83
CA ASP A 130 -15.22 -11.57 -21.86
C ASP A 130 -14.47 -12.72 -21.15
N GLY A 131 -13.18 -12.88 -21.44
CA GLY A 131 -12.38 -14.01 -20.94
C GLY A 131 -11.21 -13.61 -20.06
N ASP A 132 -10.87 -14.50 -19.13
CA ASP A 132 -9.71 -14.40 -18.26
C ASP A 132 -8.55 -15.23 -18.86
N TYR A 133 -7.49 -14.54 -19.27
CA TYR A 133 -6.35 -15.15 -19.93
C TYR A 133 -5.10 -15.08 -19.06
N ARG A 134 -4.29 -16.13 -19.11
CA ARG A 134 -2.98 -16.10 -18.46
C ARG A 134 -2.11 -15.06 -19.15
N MET A 135 -1.46 -14.22 -18.34
CA MET A 135 -0.45 -13.31 -18.85
C MET A 135 0.73 -14.07 -19.43
N SER A 136 1.21 -13.60 -20.57
CA SER A 136 2.50 -14.00 -21.10
C SER A 136 3.66 -13.44 -20.27
N ASP A 137 4.85 -14.02 -20.40
CA ASP A 137 6.05 -13.50 -19.73
C ASP A 137 6.36 -12.06 -20.14
N LEU A 138 6.02 -11.65 -21.37
CA LEU A 138 6.19 -10.30 -21.85
C LEU A 138 5.26 -9.31 -21.10
N GLU A 139 4.00 -9.67 -20.89
CA GLU A 139 3.04 -8.82 -20.15
C GLU A 139 3.45 -8.68 -18.69
N VAL A 140 3.93 -9.75 -18.06
CA VAL A 140 4.51 -9.68 -16.70
C VAL A 140 5.74 -8.77 -16.69
N ALA A 141 6.67 -8.94 -17.65
CA ALA A 141 7.86 -8.09 -17.75
C ALA A 141 7.52 -6.61 -17.98
N GLN A 142 6.44 -6.30 -18.71
CA GLN A 142 5.96 -4.92 -18.88
C GLN A 142 5.48 -4.30 -17.55
N ILE A 143 4.81 -5.09 -16.69
CA ILE A 143 4.43 -4.63 -15.35
C ILE A 143 5.70 -4.31 -14.54
N ASP A 144 6.69 -5.20 -14.56
CA ASP A 144 7.93 -5.02 -13.82
C ASP A 144 8.76 -3.83 -14.35
N ALA A 145 8.77 -3.60 -15.65
CA ALA A 145 9.39 -2.41 -16.24
C ALA A 145 8.68 -1.12 -15.78
N ARG A 146 7.33 -1.11 -15.72
CA ARG A 146 6.57 0.03 -15.19
C ARG A 146 6.86 0.28 -13.72
N LYS A 147 7.03 -0.77 -12.91
CA LYS A 147 7.47 -0.64 -11.51
C LYS A 147 8.84 0.00 -11.42
N ALA A 148 9.81 -0.49 -12.22
CA ALA A 148 11.16 0.06 -12.23
C ALA A 148 11.17 1.55 -12.61
N HIS A 149 10.35 1.97 -13.56
CA HIS A 149 10.16 3.39 -13.88
C HIS A 149 9.62 4.19 -12.69
N ARG A 150 8.61 3.67 -11.99
CA ARG A 150 8.03 4.33 -10.81
C ARG A 150 8.94 4.30 -9.58
N LEU A 151 9.91 3.39 -9.51
CA LEU A 151 10.92 3.42 -8.44
C LEU A 151 11.77 4.70 -8.48
N HIS A 152 11.89 5.36 -9.65
CA HIS A 152 12.50 6.68 -9.76
C HIS A 152 11.59 7.82 -9.29
N ASP A 153 10.26 7.59 -9.29
CA ASP A 153 9.24 8.57 -8.88
C ASP A 153 8.67 8.26 -7.47
N ILE A 154 9.26 7.31 -6.74
CA ILE A 154 8.86 7.07 -5.34
C ILE A 154 9.11 8.36 -4.56
N PRO A 155 8.07 8.92 -3.92
CA PRO A 155 8.27 10.01 -2.98
C PRO A 155 9.40 9.62 -2.02
N ARG A 156 10.39 10.46 -1.94
CA ARG A 156 11.50 10.29 -0.99
C ARG A 156 11.19 11.11 0.25
N PRO A 157 10.40 10.59 1.19
CA PRO A 157 10.03 11.32 2.40
C PRO A 157 11.26 11.72 3.21
N ASP A 158 12.35 10.95 3.09
CA ASP A 158 13.65 11.27 3.64
C ASP A 158 14.26 12.55 3.06
N ALA A 159 13.98 12.85 1.79
CA ALA A 159 14.47 14.04 1.09
C ALA A 159 13.50 15.23 1.11
N GLU A 160 12.29 15.04 1.64
CA GLU A 160 11.31 16.13 1.73
C GLU A 160 11.79 17.26 2.65
N PRO A 161 11.58 18.53 2.26
CA PRO A 161 11.92 19.67 3.11
C PRO A 161 11.04 19.71 4.36
N VAL A 162 11.64 19.96 5.51
CA VAL A 162 10.92 20.19 6.76
C VAL A 162 10.73 21.68 6.93
N VAL A 163 9.51 22.15 6.68
CA VAL A 163 9.15 23.56 6.68
C VAL A 163 9.53 24.23 7.98
N GLY A 164 10.17 25.40 7.87
CA GLY A 164 10.57 26.23 8.99
C GLY A 164 11.93 25.89 9.60
N THR A 165 12.61 24.84 9.10
CA THR A 165 13.98 24.51 9.53
C THR A 165 15.02 25.36 8.83
N LYS A 166 16.18 25.54 9.48
CA LYS A 166 17.35 26.23 8.99
C LYS A 166 18.63 25.46 9.33
N THR A 167 19.74 25.84 8.74
CA THR A 167 21.04 25.26 9.07
C THR A 167 21.47 25.47 10.53
N ASP A 168 20.94 26.51 11.19
CA ASP A 168 21.18 26.78 12.60
C ASP A 168 20.50 25.77 13.55
N ASP A 169 19.56 24.98 13.03
CA ASP A 169 18.91 23.90 13.77
C ASP A 169 19.73 22.59 13.76
N LEU A 170 20.86 22.57 13.04
CA LEU A 170 21.79 21.44 13.03
C LEU A 170 22.71 21.49 14.26
N ASP A 171 23.09 20.33 14.73
CA ASP A 171 24.14 20.15 15.73
C ASP A 171 25.53 20.37 15.09
N THR A 172 26.29 21.30 15.63
CA THR A 172 27.60 21.71 15.07
C THR A 172 28.64 20.60 15.08
N ASP A 173 28.63 19.78 16.13
CA ASP A 173 29.60 18.68 16.30
C ASP A 173 29.29 17.54 15.34
N LEU A 174 28.00 17.17 15.21
CA LEU A 174 27.55 16.18 14.24
C LEU A 174 27.82 16.64 12.79
N VAL A 175 27.59 17.90 12.49
CA VAL A 175 27.91 18.47 11.18
C VAL A 175 29.42 18.38 10.89
N ALA A 176 30.27 18.70 11.85
CA ALA A 176 31.70 18.59 11.69
C ALA A 176 32.13 17.13 11.39
N VAL A 177 31.68 16.19 12.22
CA VAL A 177 31.96 14.74 12.04
C VAL A 177 31.46 14.27 10.66
N TYR A 178 30.23 14.61 10.30
CA TYR A 178 29.62 14.20 9.04
C TYR A 178 30.39 14.75 7.82
N THR A 179 30.73 16.05 7.84
CA THR A 179 31.42 16.69 6.70
C THR A 179 32.86 16.20 6.57
N ASP A 180 33.56 15.89 7.67
CA ASP A 180 34.90 15.32 7.62
C ASP A 180 34.89 13.88 7.13
N ALA A 181 33.94 13.08 7.54
CA ALA A 181 33.71 11.74 7.00
C ALA A 181 33.41 11.79 5.51
N SER A 182 32.56 12.72 5.08
CA SER A 182 32.18 12.92 3.68
C SER A 182 33.40 13.33 2.80
N ARG A 183 34.24 14.22 3.30
CA ARG A 183 35.48 14.59 2.62
C ARG A 183 36.42 13.40 2.44
N SER A 184 36.55 12.59 3.48
CA SER A 184 37.38 11.39 3.49
C SER A 184 36.87 10.30 2.53
N ALA A 185 35.55 10.13 2.45
CA ALA A 185 34.90 9.10 1.64
C ALA A 185 34.83 9.44 0.13
N SER A 186 34.86 10.73 -0.23
CA SER A 186 34.66 11.15 -1.62
C SER A 186 35.68 12.17 -2.09
N ARG A 187 36.47 11.82 -3.13
CA ARG A 187 37.39 12.75 -3.79
C ARG A 187 36.74 14.03 -4.32
N ARG A 188 35.43 13.96 -4.67
CA ARG A 188 34.66 15.11 -5.16
C ARG A 188 34.25 16.06 -4.04
N LEU A 189 34.21 15.61 -2.80
CA LEU A 189 33.88 16.39 -1.63
C LEU A 189 35.11 16.87 -0.86
N ALA A 190 36.26 16.31 -1.13
CA ALA A 190 37.50 16.56 -0.37
C ALA A 190 37.90 18.05 -0.24
N SER A 191 37.61 18.88 -1.27
CA SER A 191 37.89 20.30 -1.26
C SER A 191 36.68 21.21 -1.05
N ARG A 192 35.53 20.63 -0.68
CA ARG A 192 34.27 21.36 -0.51
C ARG A 192 34.13 21.92 0.89
N THR A 193 33.46 23.06 1.00
CA THR A 193 33.07 23.62 2.28
C THR A 193 31.98 22.76 2.94
N SER A 194 31.80 22.88 4.24
CA SER A 194 30.74 22.15 4.94
C SER A 194 29.35 22.47 4.39
N GLU A 195 29.07 23.73 4.06
CA GLU A 195 27.81 24.15 3.45
C GLU A 195 27.57 23.51 2.07
N GLU A 196 28.60 23.46 1.22
CA GLU A 196 28.51 22.78 -0.07
C GLU A 196 28.24 21.29 0.10
N ILE A 197 28.89 20.62 1.07
CA ILE A 197 28.69 19.22 1.36
C ILE A 197 27.25 18.97 1.80
N LEU A 198 26.72 19.74 2.74
CA LEU A 198 25.34 19.59 3.21
C LEU A 198 24.32 19.71 2.07
N ARG A 199 24.55 20.65 1.13
CA ARG A 199 23.69 20.76 -0.07
C ARG A 199 23.88 19.59 -1.05
N MET A 200 25.13 19.22 -1.35
CA MET A 200 25.44 18.15 -2.31
C MET A 200 24.97 16.77 -1.84
N THR A 201 24.89 16.55 -0.53
CA THR A 201 24.43 15.30 0.08
C THR A 201 22.94 15.31 0.41
N GLY A 202 22.25 16.43 0.16
CA GLY A 202 20.81 16.54 0.38
C GLY A 202 20.39 16.72 1.84
N VAL A 203 21.32 17.07 2.74
CA VAL A 203 20.98 17.47 4.10
C VAL A 203 20.20 18.78 4.09
N VAL A 204 20.67 19.73 3.27
CA VAL A 204 19.95 20.98 2.97
C VAL A 204 19.34 20.87 1.58
N THR A 205 18.05 21.14 1.48
CA THR A 205 17.28 21.09 0.23
C THR A 205 17.56 22.32 -0.66
N SER A 206 17.08 22.29 -1.89
CA SER A 206 17.16 23.44 -2.80
C SER A 206 16.39 24.67 -2.32
N LEU A 207 15.45 24.49 -1.41
CA LEU A 207 14.66 25.55 -0.77
C LEU A 207 15.38 26.17 0.44
N GLY A 208 16.54 25.61 0.85
CA GLY A 208 17.31 26.07 2.00
C GLY A 208 16.85 25.50 3.35
N GLU A 209 15.79 24.70 3.37
CA GLU A 209 15.31 23.98 4.53
C GLU A 209 16.06 22.65 4.66
N LEU A 210 16.03 22.05 5.85
CA LEU A 210 16.60 20.71 6.06
C LEU A 210 15.69 19.65 5.44
N SER A 211 16.29 18.63 4.85
CA SER A 211 15.53 17.41 4.54
C SER A 211 15.16 16.67 5.82
N LEU A 212 14.13 15.82 5.77
CA LEU A 212 13.75 14.99 6.91
C LEU A 212 14.91 14.12 7.41
N ALA A 213 15.66 13.51 6.47
CA ALA A 213 16.86 12.74 6.82
C ALA A 213 17.95 13.62 7.46
N GLY A 214 18.19 14.81 6.89
CA GLY A 214 19.17 15.76 7.42
C GLY A 214 18.82 16.22 8.84
N LEU A 215 17.57 16.59 9.05
CA LEU A 215 17.07 16.96 10.38
C LEU A 215 17.20 15.80 11.38
N TYR A 216 16.81 14.58 10.99
CA TYR A 216 16.82 13.44 11.89
C TYR A 216 18.23 12.95 12.23
N ALA A 217 19.16 13.04 11.26
CA ALA A 217 20.55 12.61 11.46
C ALA A 217 21.42 13.64 12.16
N LEU A 218 21.26 14.92 11.85
CA LEU A 218 22.18 15.99 12.24
C LEU A 218 21.52 17.15 12.99
N GLY A 219 20.19 17.14 13.20
CA GLY A 219 19.50 18.19 13.91
C GLY A 219 19.79 18.16 15.42
N ALA A 220 19.93 19.33 16.04
CA ALA A 220 20.11 19.44 17.49
C ALA A 220 18.89 18.94 18.28
N PHE A 221 17.67 19.21 17.77
CA PHE A 221 16.44 18.75 18.41
C PHE A 221 15.33 18.47 17.35
N PRO A 222 15.42 17.34 16.63
CA PRO A 222 14.49 17.00 15.55
C PRO A 222 13.02 16.95 15.98
N GLN A 223 12.76 16.55 17.23
CA GLN A 223 11.41 16.39 17.81
C GLN A 223 10.67 17.71 17.95
N GLY A 224 11.37 18.84 17.98
CA GLY A 224 10.76 20.18 17.96
C GLY A 224 9.97 20.44 16.67
N PHE A 225 10.43 19.87 15.55
CA PHE A 225 9.78 19.98 14.23
C PHE A 225 8.91 18.77 13.90
N ARG A 226 9.33 17.60 14.35
CA ARG A 226 8.67 16.32 14.09
C ARG A 226 8.65 15.46 15.36
N PRO A 227 7.64 15.62 16.22
CA PRO A 227 7.56 14.88 17.51
C PRO A 227 7.59 13.37 17.36
N ALA A 228 7.11 12.84 16.21
CA ALA A 228 7.13 11.40 15.92
C ALA A 228 8.53 10.79 15.74
N LEU A 229 9.58 11.61 15.60
CA LEU A 229 10.96 11.11 15.48
C LEU A 229 11.59 10.72 16.81
N GLY A 230 10.85 10.70 17.91
CA GLY A 230 11.31 10.21 19.23
C GLY A 230 11.12 8.69 19.40
N VAL A 231 11.79 8.13 20.39
CA VAL A 231 11.63 6.72 20.78
C VAL A 231 11.02 6.64 22.18
N THR A 232 9.97 5.81 22.32
CA THR A 232 9.38 5.51 23.61
C THR A 232 9.67 4.06 23.98
N ALA A 233 10.31 3.84 25.13
CA ALA A 233 10.59 2.53 25.66
C ALA A 233 9.80 2.29 26.96
N ALA A 234 9.23 1.08 27.11
CA ALA A 234 8.45 0.72 28.29
C ALA A 234 8.71 -0.73 28.72
N VAL A 235 8.87 -0.95 30.01
CA VAL A 235 8.87 -2.30 30.60
C VAL A 235 7.47 -2.61 31.10
N ARG A 236 6.88 -3.70 30.61
CA ARG A 236 5.57 -4.18 31.09
C ARG A 236 5.72 -4.80 32.49
N ALA A 237 4.79 -4.47 33.36
CA ALA A 237 4.71 -5.11 34.67
C ALA A 237 4.22 -6.57 34.54
N PRO A 238 4.74 -7.52 35.34
CA PRO A 238 4.39 -8.94 35.23
C PRO A 238 2.98 -9.29 35.74
N SER A 239 2.29 -8.38 36.42
CA SER A 239 0.95 -8.62 36.97
C SER A 239 -0.15 -7.80 36.30
N ARG A 240 -1.35 -8.44 36.11
CA ARG A 240 -2.58 -7.75 35.62
C ARG A 240 -2.95 -6.63 36.62
N GLY A 241 -2.91 -5.38 36.12
CA GLY A 241 -3.32 -4.19 36.90
C GLY A 241 -2.26 -3.10 37.05
N MET A 242 -0.98 -3.39 36.88
CA MET A 242 0.08 -2.37 36.77
C MET A 242 0.35 -2.07 35.30
N ARG A 243 0.28 -0.79 34.92
CA ARG A 243 0.38 -0.36 33.52
C ARG A 243 1.79 -0.49 32.93
N THR A 244 2.80 0.01 33.62
CA THR A 244 4.21 -0.03 33.22
C THR A 244 5.10 0.01 34.46
N ARG A 245 6.25 -0.67 34.42
CA ARG A 245 7.25 -0.62 35.49
C ARG A 245 8.25 0.51 35.24
N ASP A 246 8.55 0.77 33.95
CA ASP A 246 9.43 1.85 33.52
C ASP A 246 8.93 2.37 32.17
N LEU A 247 8.94 3.69 32.00
CA LEU A 247 8.53 4.38 30.77
C LEU A 247 9.48 5.55 30.55
N VAL A 248 10.20 5.53 29.41
CA VAL A 248 11.14 6.58 29.04
C VAL A 248 10.88 7.05 27.63
N HIS A 249 11.04 8.35 27.42
CA HIS A 249 10.98 9.01 26.13
C HIS A 249 12.37 9.54 25.79
N PHE A 250 12.93 9.09 24.67
CA PHE A 250 14.20 9.56 24.16
C PHE A 250 13.96 10.58 23.04
N THR A 251 14.76 11.63 23.04
CA THR A 251 14.78 12.73 22.07
C THR A 251 16.20 13.02 21.64
N GLY A 252 16.39 13.74 20.56
CA GLY A 252 17.68 14.04 19.96
C GLY A 252 17.80 13.48 18.54
N PRO A 253 18.96 13.59 17.89
CA PRO A 253 19.25 12.97 16.60
C PRO A 253 19.25 11.44 16.71
N VAL A 254 19.15 10.76 15.56
CA VAL A 254 19.03 9.30 15.52
C VAL A 254 20.18 8.55 16.19
N SER A 255 21.40 9.11 16.17
CA SER A 255 22.57 8.56 16.88
C SER A 255 22.35 8.46 18.38
N ASP A 256 21.87 9.53 18.99
CA ASP A 256 21.63 9.64 20.42
C ASP A 256 20.46 8.73 20.84
N LEU A 257 19.39 8.74 20.03
CA LEU A 257 18.25 7.84 20.24
C LEU A 257 18.67 6.37 20.27
N LEU A 258 19.57 5.98 19.36
CA LEU A 258 20.09 4.62 19.29
C LEU A 258 20.94 4.29 20.52
N GLU A 259 21.84 5.17 20.92
CA GLU A 259 22.71 4.98 22.06
C GLU A 259 21.90 4.88 23.36
N ASP A 260 21.02 5.84 23.60
CA ASP A 260 20.16 5.89 24.78
C ASP A 260 19.23 4.68 24.88
N ALA A 261 18.60 4.30 23.77
CA ALA A 261 17.75 3.12 23.71
C ALA A 261 18.54 1.83 24.02
N MET A 262 19.74 1.69 23.45
CA MET A 262 20.61 0.54 23.71
C MET A 262 21.09 0.49 25.16
N GLN A 263 21.43 1.64 25.77
CA GLN A 263 21.78 1.71 27.18
C GLN A 263 20.59 1.34 28.09
N TRP A 264 19.39 1.84 27.74
CA TRP A 264 18.17 1.52 28.46
C TRP A 264 17.82 0.02 28.36
N ILE A 265 17.92 -0.58 27.17
CA ILE A 265 17.72 -2.01 26.94
C ILE A 265 18.68 -2.83 27.84
N ARG A 266 19.99 -2.51 27.82
CA ARG A 266 20.99 -3.23 28.66
C ARG A 266 20.68 -3.17 30.15
N ARG A 267 20.12 -2.06 30.64
CA ARG A 267 19.73 -1.91 32.05
C ARG A 267 18.47 -2.68 32.43
N ASN A 268 17.60 -2.93 31.49
CA ASN A 268 16.28 -3.52 31.71
C ASN A 268 16.17 -4.99 31.26
N LEU A 269 17.14 -5.50 30.49
CA LEU A 269 17.20 -6.93 30.20
C LEU A 269 17.74 -7.70 31.41
N PRO A 270 17.12 -8.85 31.80
CA PRO A 270 17.70 -9.72 32.80
C PRO A 270 19.05 -10.22 32.28
N THR A 271 20.09 -9.99 33.05
CA THR A 271 21.37 -10.70 32.87
C THR A 271 21.13 -12.15 33.25
N GLY A 272 21.06 -13.04 32.23
CA GLY A 272 20.97 -14.50 32.42
C GLY A 272 22.22 -15.09 33.07
#